data_0236fb95519f9c4c98c97bdd715e6031
#
_entry.id   0236fb95519f9c4c98c97bdd715e6031
#
_cell.length_a   1.000
_cell.length_b   1.000
_cell.length_c   1.000
_cell.angle_alpha   90.00
_cell.angle_beta   90.00
_cell.angle_gamma   90.00
#
_symmetry.space_group_name_H-M   'P 1'
#
loop_
_entity.id
_entity.type
_entity.pdbx_description
1 polymer ?
#
loop_
_entity_poly.entity_id
_entity_poly.type
_entity_poly.pdbx_seq_one_letter_code
_entity_poly.pdbx_strand_id
1 'polypeptide(L)'
;FVCVIALGGVACGSTPAGESFPDRVTLSSAKLLDKIRGGWAGQTIGCSYGGPTEFRFCGTMIQDYTPIPWPEGYIRQWFEEFPGLYDDVYMDLTFVEVFERLGVDAPADSLARSFADAGYVLWHANQAARYNILNGIRPPESGHWLNNPHADDIDFQIEADFAGLMSPGMPNAAAEICDRAGHIMNYGDGWYGGVYVAAMYSLAFVSDDIGFVVREALKTIPEESRYHRCMSDVIAWHERWPDDWKRTWFECEKKWSSDIGCPDGVFVPFNIDATINSAYILIGLLYGG
;
A
#
# COMPACT_ATOMS: atom_id res chain seq x y z
N PHE A 1 27.81 8.14 8.05
CA PHE A 1 26.80 7.93 9.08
C PHE A 1 26.33 6.49 9.02
N VAL A 2 26.34 5.80 10.16
CA VAL A 2 25.82 4.42 10.32
C VAL A 2 24.52 4.59 11.09
N CYS A 3 23.40 4.20 10.49
CA CYS A 3 22.11 4.19 11.17
C CYS A 3 21.98 2.85 11.91
N VAL A 4 21.87 2.86 13.24
CA VAL A 4 21.62 1.69 14.08
C VAL A 4 20.16 1.74 14.50
N ILE A 5 19.37 0.80 14.02
CA ILE A 5 17.95 0.67 14.35
C ILE A 5 17.81 -0.39 15.43
N ALA A 6 17.24 -0.03 16.58
CA ALA A 6 16.92 -0.96 17.67
C ALA A 6 15.43 -1.33 17.57
N LEU A 7 15.16 -2.61 17.35
CA LEU A 7 13.80 -3.16 17.38
C LEU A 7 13.46 -3.53 18.83
N GLY A 8 12.51 -2.82 19.43
CA GLY A 8 11.99 -3.15 20.74
C GLY A 8 11.10 -4.40 20.66
N GLY A 9 11.55 -5.49 21.27
CA GLY A 9 10.81 -6.74 21.30
C GLY A 9 9.58 -6.64 22.21
N VAL A 10 8.39 -6.93 21.66
CA VAL A 10 7.23 -7.35 22.42
C VAL A 10 7.10 -8.86 22.28
N ALA A 11 7.34 -9.56 23.38
CA ALA A 11 7.20 -11.01 23.41
C ALA A 11 5.73 -11.38 23.68
N CYS A 12 5.09 -12.08 22.74
CA CYS A 12 4.08 -13.08 23.09
C CYS A 12 3.74 -13.99 21.91
N GLY A 13 3.76 -15.31 22.14
CA GLY A 13 3.22 -16.33 21.26
C GLY A 13 4.29 -17.20 20.59
N SER A 14 4.30 -18.49 20.92
CA SER A 14 5.19 -19.53 20.40
C SER A 14 4.96 -19.75 18.90
N THR A 15 5.85 -19.19 18.08
CA THR A 15 6.02 -19.52 16.66
C THR A 15 6.84 -20.80 16.52
N PRO A 16 6.62 -21.65 15.48
CA PRO A 16 7.55 -22.75 15.17
C PRO A 16 8.94 -22.15 14.92
N ALA A 17 10.00 -22.90 15.28
CA ALA A 17 11.38 -22.44 15.24
C ALA A 17 11.80 -22.01 13.82
N GLY A 18 11.49 -20.78 13.47
CA GLY A 18 12.03 -20.01 12.37
C GLY A 18 13.11 -19.09 12.93
N GLU A 19 14.09 -18.75 12.15
CA GLU A 19 15.17 -17.83 12.50
C GLU A 19 14.61 -16.59 13.21
N SER A 20 15.09 -16.37 14.45
CA SER A 20 14.73 -15.15 15.18
C SER A 20 15.36 -13.95 14.46
N PHE A 21 14.54 -12.97 14.14
CA PHE A 21 15.03 -11.73 13.55
C PHE A 21 16.04 -11.07 14.50
N PRO A 22 17.17 -10.57 14.02
CA PRO A 22 18.19 -9.98 14.90
C PRO A 22 17.69 -8.73 15.58
N ASP A 23 17.98 -8.55 16.88
CA ASP A 23 17.60 -7.36 17.67
C ASP A 23 18.15 -6.05 17.09
N ARG A 24 19.16 -6.14 16.22
CA ARG A 24 19.80 -4.99 15.56
C ARG A 24 20.21 -5.33 14.15
N VAL A 25 19.86 -4.45 13.22
CA VAL A 25 20.34 -4.46 11.83
C VAL A 25 21.13 -3.19 11.58
N THR A 26 22.29 -3.31 10.93
CA THR A 26 23.10 -2.16 10.54
C THR A 26 23.08 -2.03 9.02
N LEU A 27 22.62 -0.88 8.54
CA LEU A 27 22.65 -0.52 7.12
C LEU A 27 23.73 0.53 6.88
N SER A 28 24.54 0.34 5.84
CA SER A 28 25.40 1.43 5.35
C SER A 28 24.52 2.52 4.69
N SER A 29 24.99 3.76 4.70
CA SER A 29 24.29 4.86 4.02
C SER A 29 24.09 4.58 2.52
N ALA A 30 25.04 3.90 1.88
CA ALA A 30 24.93 3.50 0.48
C ALA A 30 23.80 2.50 0.26
N LYS A 31 23.67 1.46 1.12
CA LYS A 31 22.59 0.48 1.03
C LYS A 31 21.23 1.10 1.35
N LEU A 32 21.18 1.99 2.33
CA LEU A 32 19.97 2.73 2.67
C LEU A 32 19.47 3.55 1.47
N LEU A 33 20.36 4.32 0.86
CA LEU A 33 20.03 5.14 -0.32
C LEU A 33 19.60 4.27 -1.52
N ASP A 34 20.30 3.15 -1.74
CA ASP A 34 19.96 2.19 -2.79
C ASP A 34 18.55 1.64 -2.63
N LYS A 35 18.17 1.20 -1.41
CA LYS A 35 16.82 0.70 -1.12
C LYS A 35 15.74 1.80 -1.27
N ILE A 36 16.01 3.03 -0.83
CA ILE A 36 15.09 4.17 -1.04
C ILE A 36 14.88 4.41 -2.54
N ARG A 37 15.96 4.45 -3.33
CA ARG A 37 15.86 4.61 -4.80
C ARG A 37 15.11 3.45 -5.44
N GLY A 38 15.34 2.22 -4.96
CA GLY A 38 14.63 1.03 -5.40
C GLY A 38 13.13 1.13 -5.13
N GLY A 39 12.71 1.61 -3.97
CA GLY A 39 11.30 1.83 -3.63
C GLY A 39 10.62 2.81 -4.59
N TRP A 40 11.18 4.00 -4.77
CA TRP A 40 10.64 4.99 -5.71
C TRP A 40 10.63 4.50 -7.17
N ALA A 41 11.68 3.79 -7.58
CA ALA A 41 11.73 3.20 -8.92
C ALA A 41 10.67 2.10 -9.08
N GLY A 42 10.48 1.25 -8.08
CA GLY A 42 9.48 0.18 -8.07
C GLY A 42 8.06 0.73 -8.22
N GLN A 43 7.70 1.74 -7.44
CA GLN A 43 6.41 2.42 -7.52
C GLN A 43 6.17 3.00 -8.93
N THR A 44 7.13 3.78 -9.46
CA THR A 44 7.02 4.37 -10.80
C THR A 44 6.90 3.30 -11.90
N ILE A 45 7.65 2.19 -11.79
CA ILE A 45 7.57 1.06 -12.72
C ILE A 45 6.20 0.39 -12.61
N GLY A 46 5.69 0.19 -11.38
CA GLY A 46 4.39 -0.41 -11.10
C GLY A 46 3.26 0.37 -11.76
N CYS A 47 3.19 1.68 -11.54
CA CYS A 47 2.21 2.57 -12.18
C CYS A 47 2.27 2.46 -13.70
N SER A 48 3.48 2.56 -14.29
CA SER A 48 3.66 2.53 -15.75
C SER A 48 3.32 1.17 -16.36
N TYR A 49 3.55 0.07 -15.63
CA TYR A 49 3.27 -1.29 -16.09
C TYR A 49 1.80 -1.66 -15.93
N GLY A 50 1.21 -1.32 -14.79
CA GLY A 50 -0.19 -1.63 -14.45
C GLY A 50 -1.21 -0.75 -15.16
N GLY A 51 -0.97 0.56 -15.21
CA GLY A 51 -1.92 1.54 -15.69
C GLY A 51 -2.53 1.27 -17.06
N PRO A 52 -1.76 0.86 -18.10
CA PRO A 52 -2.32 0.53 -19.42
C PRO A 52 -3.33 -0.63 -19.42
N THR A 53 -3.32 -1.46 -18.38
CA THR A 53 -4.25 -2.59 -18.23
C THR A 53 -5.35 -2.33 -17.19
N GLU A 54 -5.22 -1.26 -16.43
CA GLU A 54 -6.17 -0.86 -15.41
C GLU A 54 -7.59 -0.78 -15.97
N PHE A 55 -8.55 -1.35 -15.26
CA PHE A 55 -9.98 -1.44 -15.62
C PHE A 55 -10.31 -2.11 -16.97
N ARG A 56 -9.34 -2.70 -17.66
CA ARG A 56 -9.58 -3.40 -18.95
C ARG A 56 -9.90 -4.88 -18.80
N PHE A 57 -9.58 -5.46 -17.65
CA PHE A 57 -9.76 -6.88 -17.37
C PHE A 57 -10.62 -7.12 -16.12
N CYS A 58 -11.61 -6.25 -15.89
CA CYS A 58 -12.51 -6.36 -14.75
C CYS A 58 -13.30 -7.66 -14.76
N GLY A 59 -13.37 -8.35 -13.60
CA GLY A 59 -14.07 -9.63 -13.46
C GLY A 59 -13.40 -10.83 -14.16
N THR A 60 -12.15 -10.69 -14.63
CA THR A 60 -11.37 -11.75 -15.26
C THR A 60 -9.89 -11.54 -14.98
N MET A 61 -9.04 -12.47 -15.39
CA MET A 61 -7.59 -12.27 -15.36
C MET A 61 -7.03 -12.04 -16.77
N ILE A 62 -5.92 -11.34 -16.86
CA ILE A 62 -5.15 -11.21 -18.09
C ILE A 62 -4.60 -12.59 -18.45
N GLN A 63 -4.87 -13.04 -19.66
CA GLN A 63 -4.39 -14.35 -20.12
C GLN A 63 -2.89 -14.33 -20.37
N ASP A 64 -2.20 -15.42 -20.07
CA ASP A 64 -0.73 -15.55 -20.19
C ASP A 64 -0.18 -15.21 -21.59
N TYR A 65 -0.99 -15.33 -22.63
CA TYR A 65 -0.63 -14.99 -24.02
C TYR A 65 -0.88 -13.52 -24.39
N THR A 66 -1.48 -12.72 -23.49
CA THR A 66 -1.74 -11.30 -23.77
C THR A 66 -0.44 -10.50 -23.62
N PRO A 67 0.06 -9.84 -24.68
CA PRO A 67 1.28 -9.07 -24.58
C PRO A 67 1.05 -7.79 -23.75
N ILE A 68 1.95 -7.55 -22.81
CA ILE A 68 2.03 -6.29 -22.09
C ILE A 68 3.31 -5.60 -22.57
N PRO A 69 3.22 -4.60 -23.47
CA PRO A 69 4.40 -3.98 -24.08
C PRO A 69 5.16 -3.13 -23.07
N TRP A 70 6.48 -3.15 -23.18
CA TRP A 70 7.38 -2.30 -22.40
C TRP A 70 8.49 -1.75 -23.32
N PRO A 71 8.18 -0.81 -24.23
CA PRO A 71 9.17 -0.23 -25.13
C PRO A 71 10.11 0.75 -24.45
N GLU A 72 11.23 1.05 -25.08
CA GLU A 72 12.13 2.11 -24.63
C GLU A 72 11.39 3.46 -24.52
N GLY A 73 11.63 4.19 -23.44
CA GLY A 73 10.98 5.48 -23.19
C GLY A 73 9.54 5.41 -22.66
N TYR A 74 9.03 4.21 -22.38
CA TYR A 74 7.64 3.99 -22.00
C TYR A 74 7.17 4.79 -20.77
N ILE A 75 7.98 4.83 -19.71
CA ILE A 75 7.69 5.65 -18.52
C ILE A 75 7.55 7.13 -18.88
N ARG A 76 8.51 7.67 -19.69
CA ARG A 76 8.47 9.07 -20.12
C ARG A 76 7.22 9.36 -20.93
N GLN A 77 6.86 8.47 -21.86
CA GLN A 77 5.66 8.62 -22.68
C GLN A 77 4.42 8.76 -21.80
N TRP A 78 4.23 7.90 -20.79
CA TRP A 78 3.07 7.96 -19.91
C TRP A 78 3.06 9.20 -19.04
N PHE A 79 4.20 9.65 -18.54
CA PHE A 79 4.30 10.92 -17.81
C PHE A 79 3.89 12.14 -18.65
N GLU A 80 4.18 12.12 -19.95
CA GLU A 80 3.84 13.22 -20.85
C GLU A 80 2.39 13.14 -21.34
N GLU A 81 1.89 11.95 -21.64
CA GLU A 81 0.55 11.75 -22.23
C GLU A 81 -0.58 11.66 -21.19
N PHE A 82 -0.32 11.04 -20.06
CA PHE A 82 -1.32 10.84 -19.00
C PHE A 82 -0.69 10.90 -17.60
N PRO A 83 -0.28 12.09 -17.13
CA PRO A 83 0.36 12.25 -15.83
C PRO A 83 -0.53 11.84 -14.64
N GLY A 84 -1.85 11.81 -14.79
CA GLY A 84 -2.80 11.34 -13.76
C GLY A 84 -2.65 9.87 -13.40
N LEU A 85 -1.96 9.08 -14.22
CA LEU A 85 -1.60 7.69 -13.95
C LEU A 85 -0.65 7.53 -12.74
N TYR A 86 0.04 8.59 -12.35
CA TYR A 86 1.06 8.59 -11.30
C TYR A 86 0.57 9.22 -10.00
N ASP A 87 -0.71 9.02 -9.67
CA ASP A 87 -1.30 9.49 -8.41
C ASP A 87 -0.57 8.92 -7.20
N ASP A 88 -0.21 7.66 -7.18
CA ASP A 88 0.69 7.08 -6.18
C ASP A 88 1.91 7.98 -5.91
N VAL A 89 2.62 8.36 -6.98
CA VAL A 89 3.88 9.11 -6.89
C VAL A 89 3.68 10.55 -6.43
N TYR A 90 2.73 11.28 -7.04
CA TYR A 90 2.57 12.71 -6.68
C TYR A 90 1.90 12.90 -5.33
N MET A 91 1.10 11.94 -4.87
CA MET A 91 0.53 11.95 -3.53
C MET A 91 1.61 11.74 -2.47
N ASP A 92 2.41 10.69 -2.63
CA ASP A 92 3.55 10.42 -1.75
C ASP A 92 4.49 11.62 -1.67
N LEU A 93 4.86 12.21 -2.82
CA LEU A 93 5.72 13.41 -2.87
C LEU A 93 5.09 14.61 -2.16
N THR A 94 3.78 14.76 -2.20
CA THR A 94 3.06 15.82 -1.47
C THR A 94 3.24 15.67 0.03
N PHE A 95 3.11 14.44 0.55
CA PHE A 95 3.30 14.19 1.97
C PHE A 95 4.78 14.33 2.39
N VAL A 96 5.70 13.82 1.58
CA VAL A 96 7.14 13.96 1.82
C VAL A 96 7.54 15.44 1.91
N GLU A 97 7.02 16.32 1.03
CA GLU A 97 7.29 17.78 1.09
C GLU A 97 6.85 18.37 2.42
N VAL A 98 5.70 17.98 2.93
CA VAL A 98 5.21 18.45 4.24
C VAL A 98 6.14 18.02 5.37
N PHE A 99 6.60 16.77 5.35
CA PHE A 99 7.56 16.25 6.33
C PHE A 99 8.93 16.91 6.22
N GLU A 100 9.41 17.22 5.01
CA GLU A 100 10.64 17.99 4.82
C GLU A 100 10.55 19.39 5.45
N ARG A 101 9.41 20.03 5.30
CA ARG A 101 9.18 21.39 5.78
C ARG A 101 8.89 21.47 7.29
N LEU A 102 8.14 20.55 7.84
CA LEU A 102 7.62 20.60 9.21
C LEU A 102 8.24 19.57 10.16
N GLY A 103 9.04 18.63 9.65
CA GLY A 103 9.62 17.52 10.42
C GLY A 103 8.69 16.31 10.52
N VAL A 104 9.23 15.23 11.12
CA VAL A 104 8.54 13.93 11.22
C VAL A 104 7.25 13.95 12.03
N ASP A 105 7.06 14.96 12.87
CA ASP A 105 5.86 15.16 13.68
C ASP A 105 4.82 16.08 13.03
N ALA A 106 4.92 16.31 11.71
CA ALA A 106 3.97 17.12 10.96
C ALA A 106 2.52 16.70 11.26
N PRO A 107 1.64 17.65 11.64
CA PRO A 107 0.27 17.31 12.01
C PRO A 107 -0.59 16.94 10.80
N ALA A 108 -1.59 16.08 11.02
CA ALA A 108 -2.53 15.64 9.98
C ALA A 108 -3.19 16.79 9.23
N ASP A 109 -3.55 17.89 9.91
CA ASP A 109 -4.12 19.08 9.29
C ASP A 109 -3.19 19.72 8.25
N SER A 110 -1.88 19.68 8.44
CA SER A 110 -0.91 20.23 7.48
C SER A 110 -0.77 19.33 6.25
N LEU A 111 -0.76 18.02 6.44
CA LEU A 111 -0.80 17.03 5.36
C LEU A 111 -2.08 17.20 4.55
N ALA A 112 -3.23 17.22 5.22
CA ALA A 112 -4.54 17.39 4.60
C ALA A 112 -4.65 18.71 3.81
N ARG A 113 -4.10 19.80 4.33
CA ARG A 113 -4.13 21.08 3.65
C ARG A 113 -3.31 21.10 2.38
N SER A 114 -2.06 20.60 2.43
CA SER A 114 -1.20 20.46 1.24
C SER A 114 -1.84 19.56 0.18
N PHE A 115 -2.42 18.45 0.59
CA PHE A 115 -3.19 17.56 -0.27
C PHE A 115 -4.39 18.27 -0.92
N ALA A 116 -5.22 18.96 -0.14
CA ALA A 116 -6.44 19.59 -0.66
C ALA A 116 -6.16 20.76 -1.60
N ASP A 117 -5.06 21.51 -1.36
CA ASP A 117 -4.66 22.66 -2.18
C ASP A 117 -3.89 22.27 -3.45
N ALA A 118 -3.43 21.00 -3.57
CA ALA A 118 -2.71 20.53 -4.73
C ALA A 118 -3.60 20.50 -5.99
N GLY A 119 -3.03 20.89 -7.12
CA GLY A 119 -3.76 21.06 -8.37
C GLY A 119 -3.88 19.83 -9.26
N TYR A 120 -3.40 18.67 -8.81
CA TYR A 120 -3.45 17.43 -9.59
C TYR A 120 -4.83 16.76 -9.55
N VAL A 121 -5.06 15.83 -10.48
CA VAL A 121 -6.29 15.04 -10.56
C VAL A 121 -6.36 14.07 -9.38
N LEU A 122 -7.56 13.88 -8.84
CA LEU A 122 -7.86 12.91 -7.80
C LEU A 122 -9.08 12.08 -8.18
N TRP A 123 -9.12 10.86 -7.64
CA TRP A 123 -10.18 9.89 -7.89
C TRP A 123 -10.81 9.48 -6.55
N HIS A 124 -11.91 8.76 -6.58
CA HIS A 124 -12.54 8.02 -5.47
C HIS A 124 -12.39 8.65 -4.07
N ALA A 125 -11.74 7.96 -3.15
CA ALA A 125 -11.59 8.42 -1.76
C ALA A 125 -10.82 9.75 -1.67
N ASN A 126 -9.81 9.93 -2.50
CA ASN A 126 -9.04 11.15 -2.60
C ASN A 126 -9.88 12.35 -3.06
N GLN A 127 -10.70 12.17 -4.08
CA GLN A 127 -11.58 13.23 -4.57
C GLN A 127 -12.61 13.63 -3.51
N ALA A 128 -13.23 12.65 -2.84
CA ALA A 128 -14.18 12.89 -1.76
C ALA A 128 -13.50 13.58 -0.57
N ALA A 129 -12.30 13.16 -0.19
CA ALA A 129 -11.52 13.76 0.89
C ALA A 129 -11.17 15.23 0.59
N ARG A 130 -10.70 15.54 -0.63
CA ARG A 130 -10.43 16.93 -1.04
C ARG A 130 -11.69 17.78 -0.90
N TYR A 131 -12.83 17.31 -1.38
CA TYR A 131 -14.11 18.00 -1.23
C TYR A 131 -14.43 18.24 0.25
N ASN A 132 -14.30 17.23 1.09
CA ASN A 132 -14.55 17.33 2.52
C ASN A 132 -13.67 18.38 3.19
N ILE A 133 -12.37 18.34 2.96
CA ILE A 133 -11.40 19.26 3.56
C ILE A 133 -11.68 20.72 3.14
N LEU A 134 -11.92 20.94 1.85
CA LEU A 134 -12.25 22.27 1.34
C LEU A 134 -13.59 22.82 1.87
N ASN A 135 -14.49 21.92 2.34
CA ASN A 135 -15.73 22.29 3.01
C ASN A 135 -15.65 22.25 4.54
N GLY A 136 -14.45 22.13 5.11
CA GLY A 136 -14.20 22.26 6.54
C GLY A 136 -14.28 20.97 7.35
N ILE A 137 -14.46 19.82 6.71
CA ILE A 137 -14.39 18.50 7.35
C ILE A 137 -12.90 18.06 7.36
N ARG A 138 -12.33 17.97 8.56
CA ARG A 138 -10.89 17.68 8.76
C ARG A 138 -10.63 16.19 9.01
N PRO A 139 -9.39 15.71 8.86
CA PRO A 139 -9.03 14.37 9.34
C PRO A 139 -9.27 14.22 10.86
N PRO A 140 -9.67 13.03 11.32
CA PRO A 140 -9.92 11.82 10.56
C PRO A 140 -11.31 11.77 9.90
N GLU A 141 -12.19 12.73 10.17
CA GLU A 141 -13.58 12.74 9.70
C GLU A 141 -13.67 12.87 8.17
N SER A 142 -12.66 13.47 7.51
CA SER A 142 -12.65 13.60 6.05
C SER A 142 -12.53 12.25 5.32
N GLY A 143 -11.82 11.28 5.92
CA GLY A 143 -11.68 9.92 5.41
C GLY A 143 -12.70 8.94 5.98
N HIS A 144 -13.42 9.32 7.06
CA HIS A 144 -14.35 8.44 7.74
C HIS A 144 -15.57 8.10 6.86
N TRP A 145 -16.01 6.84 6.91
CA TRP A 145 -17.10 6.30 6.07
C TRP A 145 -18.43 7.09 6.15
N LEU A 146 -18.67 7.85 7.21
CA LEU A 146 -19.83 8.74 7.31
C LEU A 146 -19.75 9.95 6.36
N ASN A 147 -18.56 10.36 5.96
CA ASN A 147 -18.32 11.53 5.13
C ASN A 147 -17.66 11.16 3.78
N ASN A 148 -17.07 9.96 3.69
CA ASN A 148 -16.41 9.49 2.49
C ASN A 148 -16.95 8.11 2.10
N PRO A 149 -17.78 8.01 1.05
CA PRO A 149 -18.36 6.73 0.62
C PRO A 149 -17.32 5.76 0.05
N HIS A 150 -16.11 6.24 -0.19
CA HIS A 150 -14.96 5.50 -0.72
C HIS A 150 -13.93 5.16 0.36
N ALA A 151 -14.30 5.19 1.65
CA ALA A 151 -13.39 4.99 2.76
C ALA A 151 -12.59 3.66 2.72
N ASP A 152 -13.13 2.63 2.10
CA ASP A 152 -12.51 1.31 1.95
C ASP A 152 -11.79 1.08 0.61
N ASP A 153 -11.72 2.12 -0.25
CA ASP A 153 -11.03 2.06 -1.54
C ASP A 153 -9.49 2.05 -1.38
N ILE A 154 -8.80 1.75 -2.49
CA ILE A 154 -7.34 1.54 -2.51
C ILE A 154 -6.50 2.81 -2.37
N ASP A 155 -7.09 4.00 -2.31
CA ASP A 155 -6.36 5.26 -2.45
C ASP A 155 -5.15 5.35 -1.49
N PHE A 156 -5.35 5.19 -0.18
CA PHE A 156 -4.22 5.24 0.73
C PHE A 156 -3.29 4.03 0.62
N GLN A 157 -3.78 2.88 0.14
CA GLN A 157 -2.93 1.71 -0.10
C GLN A 157 -1.84 1.98 -1.14
N ILE A 158 -2.15 2.75 -2.17
CA ILE A 158 -1.21 3.09 -3.24
C ILE A 158 -0.33 4.31 -2.90
N GLU A 159 -0.61 4.99 -1.81
CA GLU A 159 -0.01 6.26 -1.38
C GLU A 159 0.70 6.17 -0.03
N ALA A 160 1.06 4.97 0.43
CA ALA A 160 1.67 4.75 1.74
C ALA A 160 3.15 4.38 1.69
N ASP A 161 3.71 4.22 0.51
CA ASP A 161 5.09 3.80 0.27
C ASP A 161 6.09 4.71 1.01
N PHE A 162 5.86 6.02 0.96
CA PHE A 162 6.71 7.01 1.63
C PHE A 162 6.82 6.76 3.13
N ALA A 163 5.74 6.35 3.80
CA ALA A 163 5.75 6.12 5.25
C ALA A 163 6.68 4.96 5.62
N GLY A 164 6.68 3.90 4.81
CA GLY A 164 7.62 2.79 4.96
C GLY A 164 9.06 3.18 4.61
N LEU A 165 9.26 3.95 3.53
CA LEU A 165 10.57 4.45 3.11
C LEU A 165 11.19 5.41 4.14
N MET A 166 10.37 6.17 4.88
CA MET A 166 10.79 7.05 5.97
C MET A 166 11.07 6.30 7.28
N SER A 167 10.67 5.04 7.40
CA SER A 167 10.72 4.25 8.64
C SER A 167 11.48 2.92 8.46
N PRO A 168 12.76 2.91 8.02
CA PRO A 168 13.52 1.68 7.73
C PRO A 168 13.58 0.73 8.93
N GLY A 169 13.00 -0.47 8.82
CA GLY A 169 12.97 -1.49 9.87
C GLY A 169 12.09 -1.14 11.09
N MET A 170 11.25 -0.12 10.99
CA MET A 170 10.38 0.36 12.07
C MET A 170 8.90 0.36 11.63
N PRO A 171 8.26 -0.79 11.44
CA PRO A 171 6.90 -0.86 10.91
C PRO A 171 5.86 -0.13 11.78
N ASN A 172 6.05 -0.08 13.10
CA ASN A 172 5.16 0.69 13.98
C ASN A 172 5.29 2.20 13.76
N ALA A 173 6.50 2.72 13.50
CA ALA A 173 6.68 4.13 13.16
C ALA A 173 6.06 4.46 11.78
N ALA A 174 6.15 3.53 10.83
CA ALA A 174 5.42 3.67 9.56
C ALA A 174 3.91 3.74 9.79
N ALA A 175 3.36 2.88 10.65
CA ALA A 175 1.93 2.89 11.02
C ALA A 175 1.50 4.22 11.69
N GLU A 176 2.34 4.82 12.53
CA GLU A 176 2.08 6.15 13.14
C GLU A 176 2.05 7.28 12.10
N ILE A 177 2.87 7.19 11.05
CA ILE A 177 2.81 8.13 9.91
C ILE A 177 1.52 7.89 9.13
N CYS A 178 1.16 6.63 8.88
CA CYS A 178 -0.07 6.25 8.20
C CYS A 178 -1.32 6.71 8.93
N ASP A 179 -1.32 6.72 10.28
CA ASP A 179 -2.45 7.23 11.07
C ASP A 179 -2.75 8.70 10.74
N ARG A 180 -1.70 9.51 10.57
CA ARG A 180 -1.84 10.94 10.28
C ARG A 180 -2.16 11.23 8.82
N ALA A 181 -1.61 10.46 7.88
CA ALA A 181 -1.80 10.69 6.45
C ALA A 181 -3.04 9.97 5.91
N GLY A 182 -3.22 8.69 6.26
CA GLY A 182 -4.23 7.85 5.64
C GLY A 182 -5.66 8.19 6.04
N HIS A 183 -5.87 8.69 7.25
CA HIS A 183 -7.19 9.14 7.68
C HIS A 183 -7.65 10.46 7.03
N ILE A 184 -6.83 11.05 6.16
CA ILE A 184 -7.25 12.13 5.28
C ILE A 184 -8.32 11.64 4.31
N MET A 185 -8.13 10.42 3.72
CA MET A 185 -8.97 9.90 2.66
C MET A 185 -9.62 8.54 2.97
N ASN A 186 -9.01 7.68 3.77
CA ASN A 186 -9.49 6.32 4.03
C ASN A 186 -9.76 6.05 5.52
N TYR A 187 -10.52 4.97 5.78
CA TYR A 187 -10.84 4.48 7.11
C TYR A 187 -11.03 2.94 7.06
N GLY A 188 -10.93 2.24 8.21
CA GLY A 188 -11.14 0.79 8.22
C GLY A 188 -10.18 0.02 7.32
N ASP A 189 -10.71 -0.89 6.50
CA ASP A 189 -9.90 -1.75 5.64
C ASP A 189 -9.12 -0.95 4.57
N GLY A 190 -9.65 0.18 4.09
CA GLY A 190 -8.92 1.07 3.18
C GLY A 190 -7.66 1.67 3.80
N TRP A 191 -7.75 2.09 5.08
CA TRP A 191 -6.59 2.55 5.83
C TRP A 191 -5.62 1.42 6.15
N TYR A 192 -6.12 0.23 6.50
CA TYR A 192 -5.27 -0.95 6.74
C TYR A 192 -4.44 -1.32 5.52
N GLY A 193 -4.98 -1.12 4.31
CA GLY A 193 -4.23 -1.33 3.07
C GLY A 193 -2.92 -0.55 3.04
N GLY A 194 -2.98 0.74 3.32
CA GLY A 194 -1.79 1.59 3.38
C GLY A 194 -0.84 1.22 4.52
N VAL A 195 -1.38 0.95 5.73
CA VAL A 195 -0.55 0.53 6.88
C VAL A 195 0.23 -0.75 6.55
N TYR A 196 -0.40 -1.72 5.91
CA TYR A 196 0.24 -2.97 5.53
C TYR A 196 1.34 -2.77 4.48
N VAL A 197 1.08 -1.97 3.44
CA VAL A 197 2.07 -1.62 2.42
C VAL A 197 3.26 -0.88 3.06
N ALA A 198 3.01 0.14 3.85
CA ALA A 198 4.07 0.87 4.55
C ALA A 198 4.92 -0.02 5.46
N ALA A 199 4.28 -0.95 6.18
CA ALA A 199 4.98 -1.91 7.02
C ALA A 199 5.86 -2.86 6.19
N MET A 200 5.40 -3.33 5.02
CA MET A 200 6.20 -4.14 4.11
C MET A 200 7.42 -3.37 3.58
N TYR A 201 7.24 -2.12 3.13
CA TYR A 201 8.35 -1.27 2.72
C TYR A 201 9.38 -1.05 3.84
N SER A 202 8.89 -0.79 5.06
CA SER A 202 9.76 -0.66 6.24
C SER A 202 10.60 -1.91 6.49
N LEU A 203 9.99 -3.08 6.45
CA LEU A 203 10.66 -4.37 6.69
C LEU A 203 11.61 -4.79 5.54
N ALA A 204 11.31 -4.39 4.31
CA ALA A 204 12.17 -4.63 3.15
C ALA A 204 13.55 -3.97 3.26
N PHE A 205 13.75 -2.99 4.15
CA PHE A 205 15.09 -2.47 4.44
C PHE A 205 15.98 -3.48 5.17
N VAL A 206 15.41 -4.39 5.93
CA VAL A 206 16.11 -5.25 6.88
C VAL A 206 15.98 -6.74 6.57
N SER A 207 15.14 -7.12 5.61
CA SER A 207 15.00 -8.48 5.12
C SER A 207 14.77 -8.50 3.60
N ASP A 208 15.33 -9.49 2.94
CA ASP A 208 15.07 -9.81 1.53
C ASP A 208 14.15 -11.06 1.41
N ASP A 209 13.71 -11.65 2.54
CA ASP A 209 12.76 -12.76 2.60
C ASP A 209 11.32 -12.20 2.52
N ILE A 210 10.69 -12.35 1.36
CA ILE A 210 9.31 -11.90 1.11
C ILE A 210 8.32 -12.55 2.07
N GLY A 211 8.46 -13.86 2.32
CA GLY A 211 7.60 -14.58 3.26
C GLY A 211 7.68 -14.03 4.69
N PHE A 212 8.86 -13.62 5.13
CA PHE A 212 9.06 -12.92 6.40
C PHE A 212 8.40 -11.53 6.36
N VAL A 213 8.69 -10.73 5.33
CA VAL A 213 8.18 -9.35 5.21
C VAL A 213 6.66 -9.32 5.28
N VAL A 214 5.96 -10.15 4.52
CA VAL A 214 4.51 -10.15 4.48
C VAL A 214 3.87 -10.61 5.80
N ARG A 215 4.46 -11.60 6.47
CA ARG A 215 3.94 -12.09 7.76
C ARG A 215 4.19 -11.10 8.90
N GLU A 216 5.37 -10.51 8.95
CA GLU A 216 5.70 -9.53 9.99
C GLU A 216 4.91 -8.21 9.81
N ALA A 217 4.76 -7.73 8.57
CA ALA A 217 3.95 -6.57 8.28
C ALA A 217 2.48 -6.76 8.71
N LEU A 218 1.94 -7.95 8.57
CA LEU A 218 0.55 -8.25 8.94
C LEU A 218 0.27 -8.07 10.44
N LYS A 219 1.30 -8.14 11.29
CA LYS A 219 1.17 -7.91 12.74
C LYS A 219 0.83 -6.46 13.10
N THR A 220 0.93 -5.52 12.16
CA THR A 220 0.49 -4.13 12.35
C THR A 220 -1.02 -3.97 12.20
N ILE A 221 -1.72 -5.00 11.72
CA ILE A 221 -3.15 -4.98 11.43
C ILE A 221 -3.90 -5.81 12.49
N PRO A 222 -5.04 -5.35 13.03
CA PRO A 222 -5.83 -6.11 14.00
C PRO A 222 -6.28 -7.46 13.44
N GLU A 223 -6.04 -8.55 14.20
CA GLU A 223 -6.36 -9.92 13.79
C GLU A 223 -7.85 -10.14 13.51
N GLU A 224 -8.73 -9.38 14.17
CA GLU A 224 -10.18 -9.47 14.02
C GLU A 224 -10.70 -8.77 12.77
N SER A 225 -9.87 -7.96 12.09
CA SER A 225 -10.29 -7.24 10.89
C SER A 225 -10.56 -8.19 9.72
N ARG A 226 -11.47 -7.79 8.83
CA ARG A 226 -11.69 -8.50 7.57
C ARG A 226 -10.41 -8.54 6.74
N TYR A 227 -9.70 -7.41 6.71
CA TYR A 227 -8.43 -7.26 6.00
C TYR A 227 -7.39 -8.31 6.45
N HIS A 228 -7.08 -8.37 7.77
CA HIS A 228 -6.10 -9.32 8.32
C HIS A 228 -6.45 -10.77 7.98
N ARG A 229 -7.73 -11.14 8.09
CA ARG A 229 -8.19 -12.49 7.76
C ARG A 229 -8.02 -12.83 6.28
N CYS A 230 -8.25 -11.87 5.39
CA CYS A 230 -8.03 -12.05 3.96
C CYS A 230 -6.55 -12.30 3.65
N MET A 231 -5.65 -11.47 4.18
CA MET A 231 -4.21 -11.63 3.99
C MET A 231 -3.70 -12.95 4.58
N SER A 232 -4.20 -13.32 5.76
CA SER A 232 -3.87 -14.63 6.39
C SER A 232 -4.28 -15.82 5.53
N ASP A 233 -5.46 -15.77 4.91
CA ASP A 233 -5.92 -16.81 3.98
C ASP A 233 -5.00 -16.93 2.75
N VAL A 234 -4.59 -15.80 2.16
CA VAL A 234 -3.69 -15.79 0.99
C VAL A 234 -2.35 -16.43 1.35
N ILE A 235 -1.77 -16.08 2.50
CA ILE A 235 -0.53 -16.69 3.00
C ILE A 235 -0.70 -18.20 3.17
N ALA A 236 -1.79 -18.63 3.83
CA ALA A 236 -2.07 -20.05 4.05
C ALA A 236 -2.32 -20.82 2.73
N TRP A 237 -2.92 -20.18 1.74
CA TRP A 237 -3.10 -20.80 0.43
C TRP A 237 -1.80 -20.91 -0.34
N HIS A 238 -0.92 -19.91 -0.27
CA HIS A 238 0.43 -20.02 -0.82
C HIS A 238 1.23 -21.17 -0.18
N GLU A 239 1.20 -21.30 1.15
CA GLU A 239 1.85 -22.43 1.84
C GLU A 239 1.30 -23.79 1.39
N ARG A 240 0.01 -23.86 1.07
CA ARG A 240 -0.65 -25.08 0.60
C ARG A 240 -0.40 -25.37 -0.88
N TRP A 241 -0.25 -24.35 -1.71
CA TRP A 241 -0.07 -24.44 -3.17
C TRP A 241 1.06 -23.52 -3.65
N PRO A 242 2.31 -23.79 -3.26
CA PRO A 242 3.43 -22.88 -3.48
C PRO A 242 3.76 -22.63 -4.96
N ASP A 243 3.35 -23.53 -5.88
CA ASP A 243 3.61 -23.43 -7.32
C ASP A 243 2.34 -23.13 -8.14
N ASP A 244 1.20 -22.85 -7.50
CA ASP A 244 -0.09 -22.65 -8.18
C ASP A 244 -0.78 -21.35 -7.72
N TRP A 245 -0.29 -20.23 -8.23
CA TRP A 245 -0.88 -18.92 -7.94
C TRP A 245 -2.33 -18.79 -8.44
N LYS A 246 -2.69 -19.47 -9.55
CA LYS A 246 -4.04 -19.45 -10.11
C LYS A 246 -5.04 -20.10 -9.15
N ARG A 247 -4.62 -21.13 -8.42
CA ARG A 247 -5.44 -21.75 -7.39
C ARG A 247 -5.65 -20.80 -6.21
N THR A 248 -4.61 -20.15 -5.72
CA THR A 248 -4.70 -19.16 -4.64
C THR A 248 -5.59 -17.98 -5.06
N TRP A 249 -5.40 -17.44 -6.27
CA TRP A 249 -6.27 -16.41 -6.82
C TRP A 249 -7.74 -16.86 -6.86
N PHE A 250 -8.03 -18.07 -7.34
CA PHE A 250 -9.39 -18.60 -7.43
C PHE A 250 -10.07 -18.74 -6.05
N GLU A 251 -9.34 -19.20 -5.02
CA GLU A 251 -9.91 -19.28 -3.66
C GLU A 251 -10.11 -17.88 -3.07
N CYS A 252 -9.22 -16.92 -3.38
CA CYS A 252 -9.38 -15.53 -3.01
C CYS A 252 -10.63 -14.91 -3.63
N GLU A 253 -10.81 -15.04 -4.94
CA GLU A 253 -12.00 -14.60 -5.66
C GLU A 253 -13.27 -15.17 -5.05
N LYS A 254 -13.28 -16.46 -4.81
CA LYS A 254 -14.43 -17.19 -4.29
C LYS A 254 -14.86 -16.77 -2.88
N LYS A 255 -13.89 -16.42 -2.03
CA LYS A 255 -14.12 -16.10 -0.61
C LYS A 255 -14.20 -14.62 -0.31
N TRP A 256 -13.40 -13.81 -0.97
CA TRP A 256 -13.13 -12.42 -0.63
C TRP A 256 -13.47 -11.41 -1.71
N SER A 257 -13.55 -11.84 -2.98
CA SER A 257 -14.00 -10.97 -4.05
C SER A 257 -15.42 -10.54 -3.76
N SER A 258 -15.62 -9.26 -3.63
CA SER A 258 -16.79 -8.80 -2.96
C SER A 258 -17.75 -8.05 -3.86
N ASP A 259 -18.99 -8.41 -3.70
CA ASP A 259 -20.12 -7.53 -3.92
C ASP A 259 -20.20 -6.43 -2.83
N ILE A 260 -19.26 -6.43 -1.89
CA ILE A 260 -19.16 -5.51 -0.75
C ILE A 260 -17.94 -4.65 -1.02
N GLY A 261 -18.02 -3.39 -1.01
CA GLY A 261 -16.88 -2.51 -1.19
C GLY A 261 -17.33 -1.22 -1.82
N CYS A 262 -16.53 -0.71 -2.71
CA CYS A 262 -16.84 0.54 -3.40
C CYS A 262 -18.26 0.53 -3.99
N PRO A 263 -19.07 1.58 -3.74
CA PRO A 263 -20.40 1.72 -4.32
C PRO A 263 -20.42 1.58 -5.84
N ASP A 264 -19.34 1.91 -6.51
CA ASP A 264 -19.19 1.78 -7.96
C ASP A 264 -18.99 0.35 -8.44
N GLY A 265 -18.63 -0.57 -7.52
CA GLY A 265 -18.29 -1.96 -7.83
C GLY A 265 -19.45 -2.97 -7.73
N VAL A 266 -20.60 -2.59 -7.17
CA VAL A 266 -21.66 -3.53 -6.79
C VAL A 266 -22.29 -4.26 -7.98
N PHE A 267 -22.35 -3.66 -9.15
CA PHE A 267 -23.01 -4.23 -10.33
C PHE A 267 -22.11 -4.32 -11.57
N VAL A 268 -20.87 -3.91 -11.43
CA VAL A 268 -19.88 -3.95 -12.50
C VAL A 268 -18.69 -4.73 -11.94
N PRO A 269 -18.05 -5.61 -12.70
CA PRO A 269 -16.84 -6.31 -12.26
C PRO A 269 -15.63 -5.37 -12.15
N PHE A 270 -15.81 -4.31 -11.41
CA PHE A 270 -14.90 -3.21 -11.15
C PHE A 270 -14.71 -3.13 -9.63
N ASN A 271 -13.55 -3.48 -9.15
CA ASN A 271 -13.30 -3.57 -7.72
C ASN A 271 -12.07 -2.76 -7.35
N ILE A 272 -12.28 -1.70 -6.58
CA ILE A 272 -11.25 -0.84 -6.00
C ILE A 272 -11.17 -0.98 -4.47
N ASP A 273 -11.82 -1.99 -3.89
CA ASP A 273 -11.73 -2.35 -2.47
C ASP A 273 -10.29 -2.71 -2.09
N ALA A 274 -9.77 -2.07 -1.05
CA ALA A 274 -8.39 -2.24 -0.62
C ALA A 274 -8.05 -3.68 -0.21
N THR A 275 -9.01 -4.42 0.38
CA THR A 275 -8.75 -5.78 0.85
C THR A 275 -8.43 -6.72 -0.31
N ILE A 276 -9.25 -6.71 -1.36
CA ILE A 276 -9.04 -7.64 -2.48
C ILE A 276 -7.83 -7.23 -3.33
N ASN A 277 -7.60 -5.93 -3.51
CA ASN A 277 -6.43 -5.43 -4.21
C ASN A 277 -5.13 -5.75 -3.44
N SER A 278 -5.13 -5.64 -2.12
CA SER A 278 -4.01 -6.10 -1.28
C SER A 278 -3.77 -7.60 -1.40
N ALA A 279 -4.82 -8.40 -1.51
CA ALA A 279 -4.68 -9.84 -1.75
C ALA A 279 -3.95 -10.12 -3.08
N TYR A 280 -4.22 -9.34 -4.12
CA TYR A 280 -3.51 -9.49 -5.41
C TYR A 280 -2.05 -9.05 -5.32
N ILE A 281 -1.75 -7.97 -4.60
CA ILE A 281 -0.37 -7.57 -4.29
C ILE A 281 0.35 -8.73 -3.59
N LEU A 282 -0.27 -9.32 -2.59
CA LEU A 282 0.31 -10.40 -1.81
C LEU A 282 0.54 -11.67 -2.65
N ILE A 283 -0.40 -12.03 -3.52
CA ILE A 283 -0.22 -13.12 -4.50
C ILE A 283 0.98 -12.81 -5.41
N GLY A 284 1.05 -11.59 -5.94
CA GLY A 284 2.18 -11.16 -6.78
C GLY A 284 3.53 -11.27 -6.07
N LEU A 285 3.60 -10.84 -4.82
CA LEU A 285 4.83 -10.91 -4.00
C LEU A 285 5.24 -12.36 -3.68
N LEU A 286 4.28 -13.21 -3.32
CA LEU A 286 4.57 -14.58 -2.85
C LEU A 286 4.91 -15.53 -4.00
N TYR A 287 4.42 -15.30 -5.21
CA TYR A 287 4.61 -16.17 -6.39
C TYR A 287 5.50 -15.56 -7.47
N GLY A 288 5.86 -14.27 -7.36
CA GLY A 288 6.64 -13.56 -8.37
C GLY A 288 8.13 -13.86 -8.37
N GLY A 289 8.65 -14.53 -7.36
CA GLY A 289 10.01 -15.08 -7.27
C GLY A 289 11.08 -14.04 -6.99
#